data_9dbdedad2c278b2a9407027a569e7238
#
_entry.id   9dbdedad2c278b2a9407027a569e7238
#
_cell.length_a   1.000
_cell.length_b   1.000
_cell.length_c   1.000
_cell.angle_alpha   90.00
_cell.angle_beta   90.00
_cell.angle_gamma   90.00
#
_symmetry.space_group_name_H-M   'P 1'
#
loop_
_entity.id
_entity.type
_entity.pdbx_description
1 polymer ?
#
loop_
_entity_poly.entity_id
_entity_poly.type
_entity_poly.pdbx_seq_one_letter_code
_entity_poly.pdbx_strand_id
1 'polypeptide(L)'
;MKLVFLSHVSDCAGGAQRCLLDLLRGLKHIHPDWQLYMVLPGPGDLLDACSPYIDGYRFLQMEWWLVGKDMDIGTREKLSYIRKLSKYSIKLTRYLRRIKPDYGMTNTVVFPHLAISCKMLGIKHCWFIHEIPDVTWLNLNPVFEFRFIFRAIDKLSNKILVTSRYAEFHYQKVMTSAKISSITQAVELPMTVGVDVKCDRHTRYTILLVGAFDSNKGQMELLQAVKRICLL
;
A
#
# COMPACT_ATOMS: atom_id res chain seq x y z
N MET A 1 -5.10 -22.28 -6.84
CA MET A 1 -5.74 -20.95 -6.87
C MET A 1 -4.81 -19.94 -7.54
N LYS A 2 -5.36 -18.95 -8.28
CA LYS A 2 -4.57 -17.90 -8.95
C LYS A 2 -4.87 -16.55 -8.32
N LEU A 3 -3.83 -15.84 -7.94
CA LEU A 3 -3.92 -14.49 -7.34
C LEU A 3 -3.14 -13.49 -8.18
N VAL A 4 -3.65 -12.27 -8.31
CA VAL A 4 -2.93 -11.17 -8.92
C VAL A 4 -2.80 -10.01 -7.93
N PHE A 5 -1.58 -9.53 -7.75
CA PHE A 5 -1.21 -8.43 -6.86
C PHE A 5 -0.79 -7.22 -7.67
N LEU A 6 -1.18 -6.04 -7.22
CA LEU A 6 -0.82 -4.80 -7.89
C LEU A 6 -0.12 -3.88 -6.91
N SER A 7 1.13 -3.50 -7.24
CA SER A 7 1.93 -2.51 -6.54
C SER A 7 1.99 -1.19 -7.31
N HIS A 8 2.02 -0.07 -6.59
CA HIS A 8 2.08 1.28 -7.16
C HIS A 8 3.51 1.74 -7.47
N VAL A 9 4.50 1.08 -6.92
CA VAL A 9 5.94 1.33 -7.14
C VAL A 9 6.68 0.02 -7.35
N SER A 10 7.89 0.11 -7.86
CA SER A 10 8.75 -1.05 -8.19
C SER A 10 9.96 -1.19 -7.28
N ASP A 11 10.11 -0.32 -6.27
CA ASP A 11 11.19 -0.38 -5.27
C ASP A 11 10.74 -1.07 -3.99
N CYS A 12 11.69 -1.55 -3.18
CA CYS A 12 11.47 -2.17 -1.87
C CYS A 12 11.62 -1.20 -0.69
N ALA A 13 11.74 0.11 -0.93
CA ALA A 13 12.04 1.09 0.13
C ALA A 13 10.88 1.28 1.11
N GLY A 14 9.64 1.12 0.66
CA GLY A 14 8.45 1.37 1.47
C GLY A 14 7.98 0.18 2.29
N GLY A 15 7.31 0.46 3.42
CA GLY A 15 6.70 -0.57 4.27
C GLY A 15 5.61 -1.38 3.56
N ALA A 16 4.83 -0.76 2.67
CA ALA A 16 3.81 -1.43 1.89
C ALA A 16 4.38 -2.51 0.94
N GLN A 17 5.55 -2.23 0.33
CA GLN A 17 6.24 -3.16 -0.56
C GLN A 17 6.85 -4.33 0.20
N ARG A 18 7.47 -4.06 1.34
CA ARG A 18 7.99 -5.11 2.23
C ARG A 18 6.87 -6.01 2.74
N CYS A 19 5.74 -5.42 3.13
CA CYS A 19 4.56 -6.17 3.54
C CYS A 19 4.02 -7.06 2.40
N LEU A 20 4.04 -6.58 1.15
CA LEU A 20 3.65 -7.37 -0.02
C LEU A 20 4.62 -8.54 -0.25
N LEU A 21 5.93 -8.31 -0.15
CA LEU A 21 6.95 -9.36 -0.26
C LEU A 21 6.74 -10.45 0.79
N ASP A 22 6.54 -10.08 2.05
CA ASP A 22 6.30 -11.02 3.15
C ASP A 22 4.99 -11.80 2.96
N LEU A 23 3.96 -11.14 2.45
CA LEU A 23 2.69 -11.78 2.08
C LEU A 23 2.89 -12.83 0.98
N LEU A 24 3.61 -12.50 -0.10
CA LEU A 24 3.87 -13.43 -1.21
C LEU A 24 4.69 -14.64 -0.74
N ARG A 25 5.74 -14.38 0.06
CA ARG A 25 6.56 -15.42 0.69
C ARG A 25 5.71 -16.36 1.55
N GLY A 26 4.88 -15.80 2.44
CA GLY A 26 4.00 -16.56 3.32
C GLY A 26 2.97 -17.38 2.54
N LEU A 27 2.36 -16.80 1.50
CA LEU A 27 1.40 -17.50 0.65
C LEU A 27 2.05 -18.68 -0.08
N LYS A 28 3.26 -18.52 -0.64
CA LYS A 28 3.97 -19.62 -1.30
C LYS A 28 4.45 -20.68 -0.32
N HIS A 29 4.77 -20.31 0.92
CA HIS A 29 5.15 -21.26 1.96
C HIS A 29 3.96 -22.14 2.39
N ILE A 30 2.78 -21.54 2.58
CA ILE A 30 1.58 -22.24 3.04
C ILE A 30 0.88 -22.98 1.89
N HIS A 31 0.92 -22.39 0.69
CA HIS A 31 0.23 -22.86 -0.50
C HIS A 31 1.17 -22.87 -1.71
N PRO A 32 2.12 -23.81 -1.79
CA PRO A 32 3.11 -23.86 -2.88
C PRO A 32 2.49 -24.07 -4.27
N ASP A 33 1.30 -24.67 -4.33
CA ASP A 33 0.50 -24.91 -5.54
C ASP A 33 -0.21 -23.65 -6.09
N TRP A 34 -0.31 -22.57 -5.31
CA TRP A 34 -0.96 -21.36 -5.77
C TRP A 34 -0.10 -20.59 -6.76
N GLN A 35 -0.74 -20.07 -7.79
CA GLN A 35 -0.10 -19.23 -8.80
C GLN A 35 -0.27 -17.77 -8.44
N LEU A 36 0.86 -17.09 -8.26
CA LEU A 36 0.89 -15.68 -7.84
C LEU A 36 1.44 -14.83 -8.99
N TYR A 37 0.71 -13.80 -9.36
CA TYR A 37 1.08 -12.88 -10.44
C TYR A 37 1.21 -11.46 -9.90
N MET A 38 2.12 -10.67 -10.47
CA MET A 38 2.29 -9.27 -10.10
C MET A 38 2.05 -8.32 -11.26
N VAL A 39 1.47 -7.16 -10.95
CA VAL A 39 1.40 -6.00 -11.84
C VAL A 39 2.17 -4.85 -11.18
N LEU A 40 3.13 -4.29 -11.92
CA LEU A 40 4.06 -3.27 -11.45
C LEU A 40 4.14 -2.14 -12.49
N PRO A 41 4.51 -0.91 -12.09
CA PRO A 41 4.68 0.18 -13.06
C PRO A 41 5.88 0.00 -13.99
N GLY A 42 6.92 -0.71 -13.56
CA GLY A 42 8.16 -0.95 -14.31
C GLY A 42 9.09 -1.93 -13.59
N PRO A 43 10.32 -2.12 -14.09
CA PRO A 43 11.34 -2.92 -13.41
C PRO A 43 11.80 -2.23 -12.12
N GLY A 44 12.38 -3.00 -11.19
CA GLY A 44 12.91 -2.52 -9.92
C GLY A 44 13.16 -3.67 -8.95
N ASP A 45 13.86 -3.38 -7.86
CA ASP A 45 14.29 -4.34 -6.85
C ASP A 45 13.14 -5.07 -6.15
N LEU A 46 11.93 -4.52 -6.13
CA LEU A 46 10.74 -5.23 -5.65
C LEU A 46 10.43 -6.45 -6.52
N LEU A 47 10.57 -6.33 -7.85
CA LEU A 47 10.36 -7.48 -8.72
C LEU A 47 11.43 -8.55 -8.49
N ASP A 48 12.70 -8.14 -8.34
CA ASP A 48 13.81 -9.06 -8.10
C ASP A 48 13.60 -9.83 -6.78
N ALA A 49 13.21 -9.12 -5.70
CA ALA A 49 12.92 -9.72 -4.41
C ALA A 49 11.69 -10.65 -4.44
N CYS A 50 10.66 -10.34 -5.22
CA CYS A 50 9.45 -11.13 -5.33
C CYS A 50 9.57 -12.31 -6.32
N SER A 51 10.54 -12.28 -7.23
CA SER A 51 10.68 -13.27 -8.32
C SER A 51 10.67 -14.73 -7.87
N PRO A 52 11.25 -15.13 -6.70
CA PRO A 52 11.16 -16.52 -6.23
C PRO A 52 9.75 -16.98 -5.84
N TYR A 53 8.82 -16.05 -5.64
CA TYR A 53 7.48 -16.32 -5.09
C TYR A 53 6.36 -16.12 -6.10
N ILE A 54 6.66 -15.64 -7.32
CA ILE A 54 5.64 -15.34 -8.33
C ILE A 54 5.81 -16.20 -9.58
N ASP A 55 4.69 -16.52 -10.22
CA ASP A 55 4.63 -17.33 -11.44
C ASP A 55 4.62 -16.45 -12.70
N GLY A 56 4.51 -15.14 -12.55
CA GLY A 56 4.60 -14.20 -13.65
C GLY A 56 4.26 -12.76 -13.26
N TYR A 57 4.59 -11.85 -14.14
CA TYR A 57 4.36 -10.43 -13.91
C TYR A 57 3.97 -9.69 -15.19
N ARG A 58 3.49 -8.44 -14.99
CA ARG A 58 3.18 -7.51 -16.08
C ARG A 58 3.56 -6.10 -15.68
N PHE A 59 4.29 -5.41 -16.54
CA PHE A 59 4.49 -3.97 -16.40
C PHE A 59 3.31 -3.21 -17.01
N LEU A 60 2.75 -2.30 -16.23
CA LEU A 60 1.68 -1.42 -16.65
C LEU A 60 1.73 -0.13 -15.84
N GLN A 61 2.12 0.96 -16.47
CA GLN A 61 1.99 2.29 -15.87
C GLN A 61 0.51 2.64 -15.66
N MET A 62 0.21 3.21 -14.50
CA MET A 62 -1.14 3.60 -14.12
C MET A 62 -1.10 4.97 -13.43
N GLU A 63 -2.16 5.73 -13.65
CA GLU A 63 -2.28 7.06 -13.04
C GLU A 63 -2.88 6.96 -11.64
N TRP A 64 -2.32 7.73 -10.73
CA TRP A 64 -2.81 7.82 -9.37
C TRP A 64 -4.01 8.78 -9.30
N TRP A 65 -5.00 8.47 -8.49
CA TRP A 65 -6.09 9.40 -8.15
C TRP A 65 -5.78 10.24 -6.90
N LEU A 66 -4.65 9.98 -6.27
CA LEU A 66 -4.05 10.77 -5.20
C LEU A 66 -2.71 11.29 -5.71
N VAL A 67 -2.54 12.59 -5.78
CA VAL A 67 -1.34 13.27 -6.30
C VAL A 67 -0.72 14.15 -5.23
N GLY A 68 0.50 14.61 -5.45
CA GLY A 68 1.15 15.53 -4.52
C GLY A 68 0.35 16.83 -4.34
N LYS A 69 0.39 17.43 -3.16
CA LYS A 69 -0.40 18.59 -2.76
C LYS A 69 -0.16 19.84 -3.62
N ASP A 70 1.03 19.95 -4.21
CA ASP A 70 1.43 21.08 -5.04
C ASP A 70 0.87 21.03 -6.47
N MET A 71 0.17 19.94 -6.82
CA MET A 71 -0.44 19.82 -8.14
C MET A 71 -1.84 20.44 -8.15
N ASP A 72 -2.03 21.42 -9.04
CA ASP A 72 -3.37 21.96 -9.34
C ASP A 72 -4.17 20.94 -10.17
N ILE A 73 -5.40 20.65 -9.72
CA ILE A 73 -6.27 19.65 -10.34
C ILE A 73 -7.53 20.33 -10.88
N GLY A 74 -7.39 20.90 -12.07
CA GLY A 74 -8.51 21.48 -12.81
C GLY A 74 -9.37 20.44 -13.54
N THR A 75 -10.35 20.94 -14.27
CA THR A 75 -11.26 20.08 -15.08
C THR A 75 -10.52 19.31 -16.17
N ARG A 76 -9.50 19.92 -16.77
CA ARG A 76 -8.69 19.29 -17.83
C ARG A 76 -7.91 18.10 -17.31
N GLU A 77 -7.30 18.23 -16.14
CA GLU A 77 -6.55 17.18 -15.45
C GLU A 77 -7.47 16.01 -15.08
N LYS A 78 -8.68 16.30 -14.58
CA LYS A 78 -9.69 15.28 -14.27
C LYS A 78 -10.13 14.48 -15.51
N LEU A 79 -10.37 15.16 -16.63
CA LEU A 79 -10.71 14.51 -17.90
C LEU A 79 -9.56 13.66 -18.43
N SER A 80 -8.33 14.18 -18.37
CA SER A 80 -7.12 13.45 -18.73
C SER A 80 -6.97 12.18 -17.89
N TYR A 81 -7.17 12.30 -16.57
CA TYR A 81 -7.15 11.17 -15.64
C TYR A 81 -8.19 10.10 -16.03
N ILE A 82 -9.44 10.48 -16.28
CA ILE A 82 -10.51 9.55 -16.67
C ILE A 82 -10.14 8.77 -17.95
N ARG A 83 -9.60 9.46 -18.96
CA ARG A 83 -9.12 8.81 -20.21
C ARG A 83 -8.04 7.78 -19.93
N LYS A 84 -7.03 8.15 -19.12
CA LYS A 84 -5.92 7.28 -18.76
C LYS A 84 -6.40 6.10 -17.88
N LEU A 85 -7.27 6.36 -16.91
CA LEU A 85 -7.92 5.35 -16.09
C LEU A 85 -8.61 4.30 -16.95
N SER A 86 -9.44 4.74 -17.91
CA SER A 86 -10.14 3.84 -18.83
C SER A 86 -9.17 3.03 -19.69
N LYS A 87 -8.17 3.70 -20.29
CA LYS A 87 -7.14 3.06 -21.14
C LYS A 87 -6.38 1.96 -20.39
N TYR A 88 -5.92 2.26 -19.18
CA TYR A 88 -5.11 1.31 -18.41
C TYR A 88 -5.95 0.20 -17.78
N SER A 89 -7.18 0.50 -17.35
CA SER A 89 -8.11 -0.52 -16.88
C SER A 89 -8.47 -1.52 -17.99
N ILE A 90 -8.67 -1.05 -19.23
CA ILE A 90 -8.91 -1.95 -20.39
C ILE A 90 -7.68 -2.84 -20.66
N LYS A 91 -6.46 -2.28 -20.62
CA LYS A 91 -5.24 -3.07 -20.80
C LYS A 91 -5.09 -4.13 -19.71
N LEU A 92 -5.36 -3.77 -18.46
CA LEU A 92 -5.30 -4.68 -17.32
C LEU A 92 -6.40 -5.76 -17.44
N THR A 93 -7.63 -5.39 -17.80
CA THR A 93 -8.74 -6.34 -18.04
C THR A 93 -8.37 -7.38 -19.08
N ARG A 94 -7.74 -6.97 -20.21
CA ARG A 94 -7.25 -7.92 -21.22
C ARG A 94 -6.19 -8.88 -20.69
N TYR A 95 -5.30 -8.40 -19.82
CA TYR A 95 -4.31 -9.25 -19.16
C TYR A 95 -4.98 -10.25 -18.22
N LEU A 96 -5.91 -9.79 -17.36
CA LEU A 96 -6.64 -10.65 -16.42
C LEU A 96 -7.47 -11.73 -17.15
N ARG A 97 -8.07 -11.41 -18.29
CA ARG A 97 -8.78 -12.41 -19.12
C ARG A 97 -7.88 -13.57 -19.58
N ARG A 98 -6.58 -13.32 -19.77
CA ARG A 98 -5.61 -14.36 -20.19
C ARG A 98 -5.19 -15.23 -19.02
N ILE A 99 -4.87 -14.63 -17.87
CA ILE A 99 -4.40 -15.38 -16.69
C ILE A 99 -5.53 -15.99 -15.88
N LYS A 100 -6.76 -15.42 -15.97
CA LYS A 100 -7.98 -15.87 -15.28
C LYS A 100 -7.73 -16.05 -13.76
N PRO A 101 -7.41 -14.99 -13.02
CA PRO A 101 -7.18 -15.09 -11.59
C PRO A 101 -8.50 -15.27 -10.84
N ASP A 102 -8.45 -15.98 -9.72
CA ASP A 102 -9.58 -16.14 -8.81
C ASP A 102 -9.79 -14.89 -7.97
N TYR A 103 -8.69 -14.20 -7.61
CA TYR A 103 -8.69 -13.00 -6.79
C TYR A 103 -7.68 -11.97 -7.27
N GLY A 104 -8.03 -10.70 -7.12
CA GLY A 104 -7.12 -9.57 -7.26
C GLY A 104 -6.90 -8.86 -5.95
N MET A 105 -5.67 -8.41 -5.66
CA MET A 105 -5.32 -7.58 -4.50
C MET A 105 -4.58 -6.32 -4.93
N THR A 106 -5.13 -5.15 -4.57
CA THR A 106 -4.45 -3.87 -4.73
C THR A 106 -3.74 -3.51 -3.42
N ASN A 107 -2.40 -3.42 -3.48
CA ASN A 107 -1.53 -3.17 -2.32
C ASN A 107 -1.24 -1.67 -2.12
N THR A 108 -2.26 -0.84 -2.21
CA THR A 108 -2.18 0.63 -2.05
C THR A 108 -3.56 1.25 -2.15
N VAL A 109 -3.69 2.50 -1.68
CA VAL A 109 -4.93 3.28 -1.84
C VAL A 109 -4.93 4.17 -3.08
N VAL A 110 -3.78 4.34 -3.77
CA VAL A 110 -3.59 5.45 -4.73
C VAL A 110 -4.22 5.25 -6.11
N PHE A 111 -4.72 4.06 -6.47
CA PHE A 111 -5.38 3.85 -7.76
C PHE A 111 -6.36 2.65 -7.81
N PRO A 112 -7.43 2.72 -8.63
CA PRO A 112 -8.51 1.74 -8.67
C PRO A 112 -8.41 0.71 -9.80
N HIS A 113 -7.38 0.73 -10.64
CA HIS A 113 -7.36 0.00 -11.91
C HIS A 113 -7.64 -1.50 -11.78
N LEU A 114 -7.00 -2.17 -10.79
CA LEU A 114 -7.21 -3.60 -10.59
C LEU A 114 -8.63 -3.88 -10.08
N ALA A 115 -9.12 -3.08 -9.13
CA ALA A 115 -10.46 -3.21 -8.59
C ALA A 115 -11.54 -3.07 -9.68
N ILE A 116 -11.39 -2.07 -10.57
CA ILE A 116 -12.26 -1.86 -11.72
C ILE A 116 -12.20 -3.08 -12.66
N SER A 117 -10.99 -3.53 -13.00
CA SER A 117 -10.80 -4.67 -13.92
C SER A 117 -11.38 -5.97 -13.35
N CYS A 118 -11.18 -6.21 -12.06
CA CYS A 118 -11.77 -7.34 -11.35
C CYS A 118 -13.32 -7.26 -11.38
N LYS A 119 -13.88 -6.10 -11.08
CA LYS A 119 -15.34 -5.88 -11.13
C LYS A 119 -15.92 -6.16 -12.51
N MET A 120 -15.26 -5.70 -13.58
CA MET A 120 -15.68 -5.95 -14.98
C MET A 120 -15.66 -7.43 -15.37
N LEU A 121 -14.83 -8.23 -14.72
CA LEU A 121 -14.67 -9.67 -15.01
C LEU A 121 -15.36 -10.59 -13.99
N GLY A 122 -16.02 -10.05 -12.97
CA GLY A 122 -16.61 -10.84 -11.89
C GLY A 122 -15.58 -11.49 -10.96
N ILE A 123 -14.32 -11.02 -10.98
CA ILE A 123 -13.24 -11.50 -10.13
C ILE A 123 -13.38 -10.85 -8.75
N LYS A 124 -13.22 -11.63 -7.69
CA LYS A 124 -13.21 -11.08 -6.32
C LYS A 124 -11.99 -10.19 -6.11
N HIS A 125 -12.21 -9.04 -5.47
CA HIS A 125 -11.15 -8.06 -5.22
C HIS A 125 -10.99 -7.79 -3.74
N CYS A 126 -9.73 -7.76 -3.28
CA CYS A 126 -9.32 -7.31 -1.97
C CYS A 126 -8.48 -6.03 -2.10
N TRP A 127 -8.77 -5.05 -1.26
CA TRP A 127 -7.91 -3.89 -1.10
C TRP A 127 -7.04 -4.05 0.14
N PHE A 128 -5.73 -3.87 0.04
CA PHE A 128 -4.84 -3.79 1.18
C PHE A 128 -4.29 -2.37 1.26
N ILE A 129 -4.76 -1.63 2.25
CA ILE A 129 -4.52 -0.21 2.41
C ILE A 129 -3.54 0.01 3.56
N HIS A 130 -2.45 0.72 3.29
CA HIS A 130 -1.39 1.00 4.24
C HIS A 130 -1.46 2.42 4.80
N GLU A 131 -2.15 3.34 4.10
CA GLU A 131 -2.21 4.75 4.41
C GLU A 131 -3.65 5.20 4.74
N ILE A 132 -3.77 6.34 5.42
CA ILE A 132 -5.03 7.05 5.62
C ILE A 132 -4.91 8.38 4.84
N PRO A 133 -5.38 8.45 3.58
CA PRO A 133 -5.01 9.50 2.64
C PRO A 133 -5.67 10.86 2.89
N ASP A 134 -6.75 10.91 3.67
CA ASP A 134 -7.47 12.14 4.00
C ASP A 134 -6.92 12.84 5.26
N VAL A 135 -5.81 12.34 5.81
CA VAL A 135 -5.11 13.01 6.90
C VAL A 135 -4.09 14.02 6.37
N THR A 136 -4.01 15.16 7.01
CA THR A 136 -3.30 16.35 6.51
C THR A 136 -1.78 16.17 6.34
N TRP A 137 -1.17 15.28 7.12
CA TRP A 137 0.30 15.07 7.07
C TRP A 137 0.79 14.26 5.86
N LEU A 138 -0.10 13.59 5.10
CA LEU A 138 0.32 12.84 3.92
C LEU A 138 0.54 13.70 2.67
N ASN A 139 0.21 15.01 2.72
CA ASN A 139 0.39 15.95 1.61
C ASN A 139 -0.13 15.41 0.25
N LEU A 140 -1.29 14.73 0.28
CA LEU A 140 -1.93 14.18 -0.91
C LEU A 140 -3.18 15.01 -1.27
N ASN A 141 -3.30 15.35 -2.55
CA ASN A 141 -4.50 15.92 -3.15
C ASN A 141 -5.25 14.85 -3.92
N PRO A 142 -6.55 14.67 -3.69
CA PRO A 142 -7.36 13.77 -4.47
C PRO A 142 -7.78 14.39 -5.81
N VAL A 143 -7.68 13.62 -6.90
CA VAL A 143 -8.24 14.03 -8.23
C VAL A 143 -9.77 14.18 -8.14
N PHE A 144 -10.39 13.36 -7.31
CA PHE A 144 -11.79 13.45 -6.92
C PHE A 144 -11.89 13.60 -5.41
N GLU A 145 -12.98 14.17 -4.89
CA GLU A 145 -13.17 14.28 -3.44
C GLU A 145 -13.02 12.90 -2.75
N PHE A 146 -12.45 12.87 -1.57
CA PHE A 146 -12.22 11.63 -0.80
C PHE A 146 -13.47 10.78 -0.63
N ARG A 147 -14.64 11.41 -0.45
CA ARG A 147 -15.92 10.69 -0.37
C ARG A 147 -16.22 9.81 -1.59
N PHE A 148 -15.82 10.25 -2.80
CA PHE A 148 -15.99 9.43 -4.01
C PHE A 148 -14.97 8.32 -4.09
N ILE A 149 -13.71 8.59 -3.67
CA ILE A 149 -12.66 7.59 -3.59
C ILE A 149 -13.06 6.47 -2.62
N PHE A 150 -13.49 6.81 -1.41
CA PHE A 150 -13.91 5.83 -0.41
C PHE A 150 -15.14 5.03 -0.85
N ARG A 151 -16.13 5.68 -1.49
CA ARG A 151 -17.26 4.97 -2.10
C ARG A 151 -16.84 4.02 -3.21
N ALA A 152 -15.87 4.40 -4.03
CA ALA A 152 -15.35 3.54 -5.09
C ALA A 152 -14.63 2.32 -4.50
N ILE A 153 -13.77 2.53 -3.49
CA ILE A 153 -13.09 1.45 -2.77
C ILE A 153 -14.13 0.47 -2.21
N ASP A 154 -15.13 0.96 -1.49
CA ASP A 154 -16.16 0.13 -0.88
C ASP A 154 -16.97 -0.68 -1.92
N LYS A 155 -17.43 -0.04 -3.01
CA LYS A 155 -18.24 -0.69 -4.05
C LYS A 155 -17.46 -1.68 -4.91
N LEU A 156 -16.16 -1.45 -5.12
CA LEU A 156 -15.31 -2.27 -5.96
C LEU A 156 -14.66 -3.43 -5.21
N SER A 157 -14.70 -3.44 -3.86
CA SER A 157 -14.04 -4.45 -3.05
C SER A 157 -15.01 -5.48 -2.49
N ASN A 158 -14.55 -6.72 -2.42
CA ASN A 158 -15.18 -7.78 -1.61
C ASN A 158 -14.63 -7.78 -0.18
N LYS A 159 -13.35 -7.39 0.01
CA LYS A 159 -12.68 -7.27 1.30
C LYS A 159 -11.73 -6.07 1.26
N ILE A 160 -11.59 -5.41 2.41
CA ILE A 160 -10.66 -4.31 2.62
C ILE A 160 -9.83 -4.65 3.86
N LEU A 161 -8.53 -4.76 3.67
CA LEU A 161 -7.55 -4.99 4.71
C LEU A 161 -6.83 -3.69 5.01
N VAL A 162 -6.60 -3.42 6.27
CA VAL A 162 -5.85 -2.25 6.75
C VAL A 162 -4.80 -2.68 7.78
N THR A 163 -3.79 -1.85 8.00
CA THR A 163 -2.60 -2.22 8.76
C THR A 163 -2.73 -2.07 10.28
N SER A 164 -3.81 -1.45 10.77
CA SER A 164 -4.00 -1.22 12.20
C SER A 164 -5.48 -1.06 12.58
N ARG A 165 -5.79 -1.27 13.86
CA ARG A 165 -7.12 -0.99 14.41
C ARG A 165 -7.51 0.49 14.30
N TYR A 166 -6.53 1.40 14.36
CA TYR A 166 -6.78 2.82 14.14
C TYR A 166 -7.27 3.10 12.72
N ALA A 167 -6.59 2.53 11.72
CA ALA A 167 -7.01 2.63 10.33
C ALA A 167 -8.38 1.97 10.10
N GLU A 168 -8.64 0.80 10.70
CA GLU A 168 -9.94 0.13 10.64
C GLU A 168 -11.05 1.04 11.17
N PHE A 169 -10.89 1.60 12.35
CA PHE A 169 -11.86 2.53 12.95
C PHE A 169 -12.04 3.80 12.11
N HIS A 170 -10.96 4.35 11.52
CA HIS A 170 -11.04 5.51 10.64
C HIS A 170 -11.87 5.21 9.40
N TYR A 171 -11.56 4.12 8.69
CA TYR A 171 -12.27 3.75 7.47
C TYR A 171 -13.72 3.34 7.71
N GLN A 172 -14.05 2.76 8.86
CA GLN A 172 -15.43 2.46 9.25
C GLN A 172 -16.32 3.70 9.41
N LYS A 173 -15.73 4.86 9.67
CA LYS A 173 -16.48 6.15 9.74
C LYS A 173 -16.83 6.71 8.38
N VAL A 174 -16.03 6.43 7.36
CA VAL A 174 -16.15 7.01 6.02
C VAL A 174 -16.65 6.03 4.96
N MET A 175 -16.63 4.74 5.26
CA MET A 175 -17.18 3.65 4.46
C MET A 175 -18.23 2.89 5.26
N THR A 176 -19.31 2.51 4.60
CA THR A 176 -20.45 1.81 5.26
C THR A 176 -20.28 0.29 5.29
N SER A 177 -19.15 -0.22 4.81
CA SER A 177 -18.95 -1.65 4.56
C SER A 177 -18.40 -2.40 5.77
N ALA A 178 -19.08 -3.48 6.17
CA ALA A 178 -18.58 -4.47 7.13
C ALA A 178 -17.40 -5.33 6.60
N LYS A 179 -16.88 -5.00 5.40
CA LYS A 179 -15.81 -5.74 4.73
C LYS A 179 -14.41 -5.35 5.24
N ILE A 180 -14.30 -4.32 6.08
CA ILE A 180 -13.02 -3.81 6.59
C ILE A 180 -12.54 -4.69 7.74
N SER A 181 -11.26 -5.02 7.74
CA SER A 181 -10.60 -5.74 8.83
C SER A 181 -9.15 -5.31 8.93
N SER A 182 -8.63 -5.17 10.14
CA SER A 182 -7.21 -4.93 10.37
C SER A 182 -6.41 -6.23 10.35
N ILE A 183 -5.21 -6.16 9.77
CA ILE A 183 -4.20 -7.22 9.81
C ILE A 183 -2.93 -6.64 10.43
N THR A 184 -2.42 -7.31 11.45
CA THR A 184 -1.11 -6.99 12.03
C THR A 184 -0.02 -7.39 11.04
N GLN A 185 0.85 -6.45 10.69
CA GLN A 185 2.02 -6.74 9.86
C GLN A 185 3.04 -7.53 10.68
N ALA A 186 3.56 -8.60 10.10
CA ALA A 186 4.68 -9.33 10.64
C ALA A 186 5.98 -8.72 10.12
N VAL A 187 7.02 -8.73 10.94
CA VAL A 187 8.38 -8.34 10.57
C VAL A 187 9.29 -9.51 10.91
N GLU A 188 10.07 -9.96 9.94
CA GLU A 188 11.11 -10.95 10.18
C GLU A 188 12.22 -10.27 11.00
N LEU A 189 12.38 -10.71 12.25
CA LEU A 189 13.49 -10.25 13.07
C LEU A 189 14.76 -10.98 12.62
N PRO A 190 15.85 -10.25 12.31
CA PRO A 190 17.14 -10.91 12.09
C PRO A 190 17.47 -11.70 13.35
N MET A 191 17.96 -12.94 13.17
CA MET A 191 18.47 -13.70 14.30
C MET A 191 19.57 -12.85 14.96
N THR A 192 19.23 -12.17 16.02
CA THR A 192 20.20 -11.48 16.85
C THR A 192 21.06 -12.57 17.46
N VAL A 193 22.25 -12.77 16.91
CA VAL A 193 23.36 -13.36 17.65
C VAL A 193 23.42 -12.55 18.94
N GLY A 194 23.18 -13.19 20.10
CA GLY A 194 22.99 -12.54 21.37
C GLY A 194 24.05 -11.49 21.64
N VAL A 195 23.71 -10.26 21.34
CA VAL A 195 24.43 -9.13 21.87
C VAL A 195 23.89 -8.99 23.27
N ASP A 196 24.62 -9.48 24.23
CA ASP A 196 24.46 -9.13 25.65
C ASP A 196 24.59 -7.60 25.71
N VAL A 197 23.47 -6.91 25.52
CA VAL A 197 23.40 -5.48 25.76
C VAL A 197 23.48 -5.35 27.28
N LYS A 198 24.70 -5.31 27.80
CA LYS A 198 24.95 -4.81 29.16
C LYS A 198 24.42 -3.38 29.15
N CYS A 199 23.21 -3.22 29.69
CA CYS A 199 22.64 -1.91 29.94
C CYS A 199 23.51 -1.27 31.02
N ASP A 200 24.58 -0.63 30.59
CA ASP A 200 25.43 0.16 31.49
C ASP A 200 24.54 1.30 31.98
N ARG A 201 24.30 1.36 33.28
CA ARG A 201 23.47 2.40 33.91
C ARG A 201 24.25 3.73 33.88
N HIS A 202 24.42 4.25 32.65
CA HIS A 202 25.01 5.57 32.49
C HIS A 202 23.98 6.64 32.86
N THR A 203 24.50 7.70 33.45
CA THR A 203 23.80 8.95 33.78
C THR A 203 23.28 9.70 32.55
N ARG A 204 23.38 9.12 31.34
CA ARG A 204 22.94 9.73 30.09
C ARG A 204 21.85 8.86 29.43
N TYR A 205 20.73 9.49 29.12
CA TYR A 205 19.66 8.86 28.35
C TYR A 205 19.93 9.03 26.83
N THR A 206 19.81 7.98 26.10
CA THR A 206 19.89 8.00 24.63
C THR A 206 18.47 7.85 24.05
N ILE A 207 18.05 8.81 23.25
CA ILE A 207 16.77 8.76 22.53
C ILE A 207 17.09 8.46 21.07
N LEU A 208 16.53 7.35 20.54
CA LEU A 208 16.70 6.93 19.16
C LEU A 208 15.37 7.07 18.42
N LEU A 209 15.39 7.76 17.28
CA LEU A 209 14.29 7.78 16.33
C LEU A 209 14.79 7.25 14.97
N VAL A 210 14.16 6.16 14.50
CA VAL A 210 14.51 5.51 13.25
C VAL A 210 13.40 5.78 12.22
N GLY A 211 13.75 6.31 11.05
CA GLY A 211 12.81 6.59 9.98
C GLY A 211 13.45 7.32 8.81
N ALA A 212 12.78 7.37 7.67
CA ALA A 212 13.19 8.22 6.56
C ALA A 212 13.21 9.70 7.01
N PHE A 213 14.08 10.50 6.42
CA PHE A 213 14.13 11.93 6.72
C PHE A 213 12.98 12.65 5.99
N ASP A 214 11.83 12.70 6.65
CA ASP A 214 10.58 13.21 6.09
C ASP A 214 9.78 13.92 7.19
N SER A 215 9.08 15.00 6.84
CA SER A 215 8.28 15.80 7.75
C SER A 215 7.21 15.02 8.51
N ASN A 216 6.73 13.90 7.94
CA ASN A 216 5.71 13.04 8.54
C ASN A 216 6.26 12.02 9.55
N LYS A 217 7.57 11.96 9.78
CA LYS A 217 8.23 11.00 10.68
C LYS A 217 8.52 11.56 12.08
N GLY A 218 8.22 12.83 12.32
CA GLY A 218 8.27 13.44 13.66
C GLY A 218 9.66 13.79 14.18
N GLN A 219 10.70 13.85 13.31
CA GLN A 219 12.05 14.23 13.74
C GLN A 219 12.09 15.63 14.36
N MET A 220 11.41 16.60 13.73
CA MET A 220 11.37 17.98 14.24
C MET A 220 10.60 18.08 15.56
N GLU A 221 9.50 17.35 15.69
CA GLU A 221 8.70 17.29 16.92
C GLU A 221 9.53 16.68 18.07
N LEU A 222 10.29 15.62 17.78
CA LEU A 222 11.18 15.03 18.78
C LEU A 222 12.25 16.03 19.24
N LEU A 223 12.93 16.72 18.32
CA LEU A 223 13.94 17.73 18.65
C LEU A 223 13.35 18.87 19.49
N GLN A 224 12.15 19.33 19.15
CA GLN A 224 11.46 20.37 19.93
C GLN A 224 11.09 19.87 21.33
N ALA A 225 10.63 18.63 21.46
CA ALA A 225 10.31 18.03 22.77
C ALA A 225 11.55 17.90 23.63
N VAL A 226 12.65 17.38 23.09
CA VAL A 226 13.95 17.26 23.82
C VAL A 226 14.45 18.63 24.25
N LYS A 227 14.40 19.64 23.36
CA LYS A 227 14.80 21.02 23.72
C LYS A 227 14.00 21.55 24.92
N ARG A 228 12.68 21.29 24.98
CA ARG A 228 11.84 21.71 26.12
C ARG A 228 12.23 21.01 27.40
N ILE A 229 12.53 19.71 27.34
CA ILE A 229 12.96 18.93 28.54
C ILE A 229 14.33 19.41 29.06
N CYS A 230 15.27 19.75 28.19
CA CYS A 230 16.60 20.24 28.57
C CYS A 230 16.59 21.67 29.10
N LEU A 231 15.47 22.41 28.97
CA LEU A 231 15.33 23.78 29.53
C LEU A 231 14.60 23.78 30.88
N LEU A 232 14.15 22.63 31.35
CA LEU A 232 13.58 22.42 32.70
C LEU A 232 14.67 21.98 33.68
#